data_d62f37ca2e543ecaf8de89a2830a9df4
#
_entry.id   d62f37ca2e543ecaf8de89a2830a9df4
#
_cell.length_a   1.000
_cell.length_b   1.000
_cell.length_c   1.000
_cell.angle_alpha   90.00
_cell.angle_beta   90.00
_cell.angle_gamma   90.00
#
_symmetry.space_group_name_H-M   'P 1'
#
loop_
_entity.id
_entity.type
_entity.pdbx_description
1 polymer ?
#
loop_
_entity_poly.entity_id
_entity_poly.type
_entity_poly.pdbx_seq_one_letter_code
_entity_poly.pdbx_strand_id
1 'polypeptide(L)'
;MSRFLPVDFDAGRPLALIAGRDAYPMLLSERARAAGVSVRLIELQGETSPELIDSFSADERAAVKVGQVGKLLKVLKKFDAGYAVMAGQVTPGKLFR
;
A
#
# COMPACT_ATOMS: atom_id res chain seq x y z
N MET A 1 -11.78 -16.79 3.04
CA MET A 1 -11.50 -15.65 3.92
C MET A 1 -10.00 -15.42 4.01
N SER A 2 -9.60 -14.17 3.99
CA SER A 2 -8.19 -13.84 4.05
C SER A 2 -7.64 -13.96 5.47
N ARG A 3 -6.49 -14.62 5.62
CA ARG A 3 -5.79 -14.67 6.91
C ARG A 3 -5.04 -13.39 7.23
N PHE A 4 -4.94 -12.48 6.24
CA PHE A 4 -4.13 -11.29 6.37
C PHE A 4 -4.91 -10.09 6.89
N LEU A 5 -6.22 -10.25 7.06
CA LEU A 5 -7.06 -9.16 7.56
C LEU A 5 -7.50 -9.49 8.98
N PRO A 6 -7.49 -8.52 9.89
CA PRO A 6 -7.96 -8.74 11.26
C PRO A 6 -9.46 -8.99 11.28
N VAL A 7 -9.92 -9.63 12.34
CA VAL A 7 -11.34 -9.98 12.49
C VAL A 7 -12.22 -8.74 12.48
N ASP A 8 -11.73 -7.66 13.04
CA ASP A 8 -12.47 -6.40 13.14
C ASP A 8 -12.20 -5.44 11.98
N PHE A 9 -11.62 -5.95 10.89
CA PHE A 9 -11.33 -5.12 9.74
C PHE A 9 -12.61 -4.54 9.13
N ASP A 10 -12.62 -3.23 8.94
CA ASP A 10 -13.75 -2.55 8.32
C ASP A 10 -13.57 -2.48 6.81
N ALA A 11 -14.28 -3.37 6.09
CA ALA A 11 -14.21 -3.44 4.63
C ALA A 11 -14.83 -2.21 3.95
N GLY A 12 -15.55 -1.36 4.68
CA GLY A 12 -16.07 -0.11 4.15
C GLY A 12 -15.01 0.97 3.99
N ARG A 13 -13.85 0.78 4.59
CA ARG A 13 -12.72 1.69 4.47
C ARG A 13 -11.61 1.03 3.68
N PRO A 14 -10.84 1.81 2.89
CA PRO A 14 -9.81 1.21 2.05
C PRO A 14 -8.65 0.61 2.84
N LEU A 15 -8.05 -0.39 2.23
CA LEU A 15 -6.77 -0.93 2.65
C LEU A 15 -5.67 -0.11 1.99
N ALA A 16 -4.76 0.45 2.76
CA ALA A 16 -3.60 1.13 2.22
C ALA A 16 -2.47 0.12 2.06
N LEU A 17 -2.01 -0.04 0.82
CA LEU A 17 -0.90 -0.94 0.50
C LEU A 17 0.36 -0.10 0.32
N ILE A 18 1.31 -0.24 1.23
CA ILE A 18 2.61 0.40 1.14
C ILE A 18 3.51 -0.60 0.43
N ALA A 19 3.86 -0.30 -0.83
CA ALA A 19 4.44 -1.30 -1.71
C ALA A 19 5.95 -1.13 -1.89
N GLY A 20 6.71 -2.13 -1.48
CA GLY A 20 8.12 -2.24 -1.84
C GLY A 20 8.28 -2.90 -3.22
N ARG A 21 9.47 -3.46 -3.45
CA ARG A 21 9.81 -4.14 -4.71
C ARG A 21 9.19 -5.54 -4.75
N ASP A 22 9.33 -6.18 -5.86
CA ASP A 22 8.96 -7.55 -6.24
C ASP A 22 7.47 -7.71 -6.58
N ALA A 23 7.05 -8.95 -6.84
CA ALA A 23 5.71 -9.23 -7.33
C ALA A 23 4.66 -9.39 -6.23
N TYR A 24 5.08 -9.47 -4.98
CA TYR A 24 4.16 -9.74 -3.89
C TYR A 24 3.11 -8.64 -3.67
N PRO A 25 3.48 -7.34 -3.75
CA PRO A 25 2.47 -6.28 -3.61
C PRO A 25 1.36 -6.35 -4.67
N MET A 26 1.72 -6.69 -5.92
CA MET A 26 0.72 -6.85 -6.98
C MET A 26 -0.24 -7.99 -6.65
N LEU A 27 0.30 -9.12 -6.23
CA LEU A 27 -0.51 -10.28 -5.85
C LEU A 27 -1.45 -9.95 -4.70
N LEU A 28 -0.94 -9.23 -3.70
CA LEU A 28 -1.75 -8.85 -2.54
C LEU A 28 -2.88 -7.92 -2.95
N SER A 29 -2.59 -6.93 -3.81
CA SER A 29 -3.63 -5.99 -4.27
C SER A 29 -4.72 -6.71 -5.06
N GLU A 30 -4.34 -7.66 -5.91
CA GLU A 30 -5.30 -8.43 -6.68
C GLU A 30 -6.20 -9.27 -5.78
N ARG A 31 -5.60 -9.91 -4.77
CA ARG A 31 -6.38 -10.74 -3.83
C ARG A 31 -7.32 -9.90 -2.97
N ALA A 32 -6.86 -8.74 -2.53
CA ALA A 32 -7.70 -7.86 -1.73
C ALA A 32 -8.91 -7.38 -2.54
N ARG A 33 -8.67 -6.97 -3.79
CA ARG A 33 -9.75 -6.54 -4.68
C ARG A 33 -10.72 -7.67 -4.97
N ALA A 34 -10.21 -8.88 -5.19
CA ALA A 34 -11.07 -10.04 -5.42
C ALA A 34 -11.95 -10.36 -4.20
N ALA A 35 -11.49 -10.00 -3.01
CA ALA A 35 -12.27 -10.16 -1.78
C ALA A 35 -13.21 -9.00 -1.51
N GLY A 36 -13.32 -8.04 -2.44
CA GLY A 36 -14.22 -6.90 -2.29
C GLY A 36 -13.65 -5.74 -1.48
N VAL A 37 -12.37 -5.75 -1.21
CA VAL A 37 -11.72 -4.70 -0.44
C VAL A 37 -11.18 -3.63 -1.37
N SER A 38 -11.50 -2.37 -1.11
CA SER A 38 -10.90 -1.24 -1.83
C SER A 38 -9.46 -1.08 -1.41
N VAL A 39 -8.58 -0.87 -2.39
CA VAL A 39 -7.14 -0.73 -2.13
C VAL A 39 -6.68 0.65 -2.55
N ARG A 40 -5.85 1.28 -1.73
CA ARG A 40 -5.15 2.52 -2.09
C ARG A 40 -3.67 2.24 -2.04
N LEU A 41 -2.96 2.66 -3.08
CA LEU A 41 -1.53 2.40 -3.18
C LEU A 41 -0.72 3.53 -2.59
N ILE A 42 0.23 3.19 -1.72
CA ILE A 42 1.25 4.14 -1.30
C ILE A 42 2.56 3.68 -1.93
N GLU A 43 2.95 4.40 -2.97
CA GLU A 43 4.17 4.12 -3.71
C GLU A 43 5.38 4.57 -2.89
N LEU A 44 6.36 3.70 -2.73
CA LEU A 44 7.66 4.08 -2.19
C LEU A 44 8.55 4.41 -3.38
N GLN A 45 8.90 5.67 -3.54
CA GLN A 45 9.63 6.15 -4.68
C GLN A 45 10.95 5.40 -4.86
N GLY A 46 11.16 4.86 -6.05
CA GLY A 46 12.33 4.08 -6.36
C GLY A 46 12.24 2.61 -5.98
N GLU A 47 11.17 2.19 -5.29
CA GLU A 47 11.01 0.79 -4.86
C GLU A 47 9.82 0.12 -5.53
N THR A 48 8.67 0.78 -5.57
CA THR A 48 7.44 0.20 -6.13
C THR A 48 7.56 0.00 -7.64
N SER A 49 7.12 -1.16 -8.13
CA SER A 49 7.21 -1.45 -9.56
C SER A 49 6.28 -0.54 -10.37
N PRO A 50 6.71 -0.10 -11.58
CA PRO A 50 5.86 0.74 -12.43
C PRO A 50 4.54 0.07 -12.81
N GLU A 51 4.54 -1.25 -13.02
CA GLU A 51 3.33 -1.96 -13.38
C GLU A 51 2.28 -1.86 -12.27
N LEU A 52 2.71 -1.96 -11.03
CA LEU A 52 1.80 -1.82 -9.91
C LEU A 52 1.25 -0.39 -9.82
N ILE A 53 2.11 0.60 -9.99
CA ILE A 53 1.70 2.00 -9.96
C ILE A 53 0.65 2.27 -11.03
N ASP A 54 0.89 1.77 -12.25
CA ASP A 54 -0.01 1.98 -13.37
C ASP A 54 -1.35 1.24 -13.22
N SER A 55 -1.41 0.26 -12.33
CA SER A 55 -2.65 -0.48 -12.09
C SER A 55 -3.63 0.28 -11.19
N PHE A 56 -3.21 1.44 -10.66
CA PHE A 56 -4.06 2.28 -9.83
C PHE A 56 -4.30 3.62 -10.52
N SER A 57 -5.50 4.15 -10.38
CA SER A 57 -5.78 5.50 -10.88
C SER A 57 -5.09 6.55 -10.01
N ALA A 58 -4.91 7.75 -10.56
CA ALA A 58 -4.15 8.80 -9.88
C ALA A 58 -4.73 9.19 -8.52
N ASP A 59 -6.06 9.11 -8.38
CA ASP A 59 -6.72 9.46 -7.11
C ASP A 59 -6.68 8.32 -6.09
N GLU A 60 -6.23 7.13 -6.50
CA GLU A 60 -6.14 5.97 -5.62
C GLU A 60 -4.72 5.64 -5.21
N ARG A 61 -3.78 6.50 -5.54
CA ARG A 61 -2.38 6.29 -5.21
C ARG A 61 -1.71 7.59 -4.76
N ALA A 62 -0.64 7.43 -3.99
CA ALA A 62 0.20 8.56 -3.59
C ALA A 62 1.63 8.07 -3.50
N ALA A 63 2.59 8.98 -3.66
CA ALA A 63 4.01 8.65 -3.63
C ALA A 63 4.65 9.23 -2.36
N VAL A 64 5.48 8.43 -1.71
CA VAL A 64 6.20 8.81 -0.51
C VAL A 64 7.64 8.32 -0.65
N LYS A 65 8.60 9.10 -0.18
CA LYS A 65 9.99 8.63 -0.08
C LYS A 65 10.15 7.78 1.15
N VAL A 66 11.03 6.78 1.06
CA VAL A 66 11.35 5.95 2.21
C VAL A 66 11.89 6.86 3.33
N GLY A 67 11.34 6.71 4.52
CA GLY A 67 11.73 7.53 5.67
C GLY A 67 10.86 8.75 5.92
N GLN A 68 9.98 9.10 5.00
CA GLN A 68 9.06 10.24 5.21
C GLN A 68 7.84 9.82 6.03
N VAL A 69 8.04 9.52 7.30
CA VAL A 69 6.97 9.00 8.16
C VAL A 69 5.82 9.99 8.32
N GLY A 70 6.14 11.28 8.47
CA GLY A 70 5.10 12.30 8.61
C GLY A 70 4.20 12.39 7.38
N LYS A 71 4.80 12.31 6.19
CA LYS A 71 4.04 12.33 4.95
C LYS A 71 3.20 11.07 4.81
N LEU A 72 3.76 9.93 5.20
CA LEU A 72 3.03 8.66 5.17
C LEU A 72 1.76 8.75 6.03
N LEU A 73 1.88 9.29 7.23
CA LEU A 73 0.73 9.44 8.12
C LEU A 73 -0.35 10.35 7.52
N LYS A 74 0.07 11.44 6.87
CA LYS A 74 -0.87 12.34 6.20
C LYS A 74 -1.60 11.66 5.05
N VAL A 75 -0.88 10.83 4.28
CA VAL A 75 -1.47 10.11 3.16
C VAL A 75 -2.48 9.07 3.66
N LEU A 76 -2.14 8.34 4.72
CA LEU A 76 -3.06 7.37 5.31
C LEU A 76 -4.35 8.04 5.76
N LYS A 77 -4.23 9.22 6.36
CA LYS A 77 -5.39 10.00 6.79
C LYS A 77 -6.21 10.49 5.61
N LYS A 78 -5.55 10.97 4.56
CA LYS A 78 -6.21 11.45 3.36
C LYS A 78 -7.02 10.35 2.68
N PHE A 79 -6.50 9.13 2.65
CA PHE A 79 -7.21 7.99 2.07
C PHE A 79 -8.28 7.42 2.99
N ASP A 80 -8.34 7.87 4.23
CA ASP A 80 -9.24 7.31 5.24
C ASP A 80 -9.07 5.79 5.36
N ALA A 81 -7.82 5.36 5.37
CA ALA A 81 -7.49 3.94 5.38
C ALA A 81 -7.94 3.29 6.69
N GLY A 82 -8.66 2.18 6.58
CA GLY A 82 -9.04 1.39 7.75
C GLY A 82 -7.92 0.50 8.23
N TYR A 83 -6.99 0.18 7.34
CA TYR A 83 -5.88 -0.70 7.63
C TYR A 83 -4.73 -0.41 6.69
N ALA A 84 -3.52 -0.58 7.15
CA ALA A 84 -2.33 -0.38 6.32
C ALA A 84 -1.47 -1.63 6.36
N VAL A 85 -1.01 -2.06 5.19
CA VAL A 85 -0.14 -3.23 5.05
C VAL A 85 1.10 -2.82 4.26
N MET A 86 2.28 -3.19 4.75
CA MET A 86 3.51 -3.05 3.99
C MET A 86 3.86 -4.40 3.38
N ALA A 87 4.08 -4.43 2.08
CA ALA A 87 4.42 -5.65 1.35
C ALA A 87 5.55 -5.38 0.38
N GLY A 88 6.34 -6.43 0.11
CA GLY A 88 7.48 -6.33 -0.78
C GLY A 88 8.76 -5.98 -0.05
N GLN A 89 9.82 -5.75 -0.83
CA GLN A 89 11.13 -5.47 -0.28
C GLN A 89 11.53 -4.02 -0.47
N VAL A 90 12.24 -3.47 0.49
CA VAL A 90 12.80 -2.12 0.43
C VAL A 90 14.29 -2.22 0.64
N THR A 91 15.06 -1.46 -0.13
CA THR A 91 16.52 -1.44 0.00
C THR A 91 16.89 -1.01 1.43
N PRO A 92 17.56 -1.88 2.21
CA PRO A 92 17.81 -1.58 3.63
C PRO A 92 18.53 -0.27 3.89
N GLY A 93 19.48 0.10 3.03
CA GLY A 93 20.22 1.34 3.19
C GLY A 93 19.36 2.59 3.17
N LYS A 94 18.21 2.55 2.53
CA LYS A 94 17.29 3.69 2.46
C LYS A 94 16.50 3.89 3.74
N LEU A 95 16.36 2.85 4.54
CA LEU A 95 15.58 2.93 5.78
C LEU A 95 16.30 3.76 6.86
N PHE A 96 17.59 3.93 6.73
CA PHE A 96 18.41 4.57 7.76
C PHE A 96 18.98 5.92 7.34
N ARG A 97 18.45 6.50 6.32
CA ARG A 97 18.89 7.80 5.85
C ARG A 97 18.02 8.92 6.34
#